data_82191b76997648bccfaa32ec6267904f
#
_entry.id   82191b76997648bccfaa32ec6267904f
#
_cell.length_a   1.000
_cell.length_b   1.000
_cell.length_c   1.000
_cell.angle_alpha   90.00
_cell.angle_beta   90.00
_cell.angle_gamma   90.00
#
_symmetry.space_group_name_H-M   'P 1'
#
loop_
_entity.id
_entity.type
_entity.pdbx_description
1 polymer ?
#
loop_
_entity_poly.entity_id
_entity_poly.type
_entity_poly.pdbx_seq_one_letter_code
_entity_poly.pdbx_strand_id
1 'polypeptide(L)'
;MGRYIDEILQPGEKVLYSTNAHWIFYLPAIVAGAVALALAASAVAFPPMALVGLPAATVIAVVALYFMVRGWFHRFTTETDVTDRRVVHKTGFINRHTFEIALDKIASVEVDQSIPGRLLNYGNVTIVSMGEVKPQPIKTIASPLAFRSAITAH
;
A
#
# COMPACT_ATOMS: atom_id res chain seq x y z
N MET A 1 -7.88 17.25 -3.39
CA MET A 1 -8.10 16.81 -2.01
C MET A 1 -6.74 16.91 -1.35
N GLY A 2 -6.57 17.75 -0.31
CA GLY A 2 -5.28 17.92 0.38
C GLY A 2 -4.85 16.60 1.03
N ARG A 3 -3.55 16.41 1.17
CA ARG A 3 -3.01 15.27 1.94
C ARG A 3 -3.36 15.50 3.40
N TYR A 4 -3.62 14.40 4.14
CA TYR A 4 -3.96 14.51 5.57
C TYR A 4 -2.86 15.20 6.37
N ILE A 5 -1.61 15.00 6.01
CA ILE A 5 -0.49 15.65 6.68
C ILE A 5 -0.58 17.18 6.60
N ASP A 6 -1.05 17.74 5.48
CA ASP A 6 -1.17 19.18 5.28
C ASP A 6 -2.19 19.83 6.23
N GLU A 7 -3.18 19.04 6.71
CA GLU A 7 -4.20 19.49 7.67
C GLU A 7 -3.70 19.50 9.11
N ILE A 8 -2.71 18.66 9.44
CA ILE A 8 -2.23 18.46 10.81
C ILE A 8 -0.82 18.99 11.05
N LEU A 9 -0.18 19.56 10.04
CA LEU A 9 1.18 20.10 10.13
C LEU A 9 1.22 21.23 11.16
N GLN A 10 2.18 21.15 12.10
CA GLN A 10 2.37 22.21 13.08
C GLN A 10 3.15 23.40 12.47
N PRO A 11 3.00 24.63 13.00
CA PRO A 11 3.78 25.76 12.52
C PRO A 11 5.28 25.50 12.58
N GLY A 12 5.93 25.58 11.41
CA GLY A 12 7.38 25.32 11.25
C GLY A 12 7.76 23.85 11.10
N GLU A 13 6.83 22.90 11.15
CA GLU A 13 7.06 21.48 10.88
C GLU A 13 7.20 21.24 9.37
N LYS A 14 8.18 20.41 8.96
CA LYS A 14 8.47 20.11 7.56
C LYS A 14 8.34 18.61 7.29
N VAL A 15 7.67 18.26 6.19
CA VAL A 15 7.63 16.89 5.71
C VAL A 15 8.96 16.55 5.04
N LEU A 16 9.66 15.56 5.57
CA LEU A 16 10.96 15.09 5.07
C LEU A 16 10.78 13.98 4.04
N TYR A 17 9.84 13.08 4.28
CA TYR A 17 9.58 11.95 3.41
C TYR A 17 8.11 11.57 3.44
N SER A 18 7.58 11.17 2.30
CA SER A 18 6.20 10.73 2.16
C SER A 18 6.14 9.47 1.32
N THR A 19 5.40 8.49 1.78
CA THR A 19 5.17 7.25 1.05
C THR A 19 3.73 6.80 1.18
N ASN A 20 3.27 6.04 0.18
CA ASN A 20 1.94 5.46 0.12
C ASN A 20 2.04 3.94 0.01
N ALA A 21 0.90 3.26 0.10
CA ALA A 21 0.82 1.83 -0.17
C ALA A 21 1.35 1.51 -1.58
N HIS A 22 2.15 0.44 -1.67
CA HIS A 22 2.80 0.05 -2.92
C HIS A 22 1.77 -0.43 -3.96
N TRP A 23 2.07 -0.26 -5.25
CA TRP A 23 1.20 -0.68 -6.36
C TRP A 23 0.93 -2.20 -6.42
N ILE A 24 1.68 -3.01 -5.69
CA ILE A 24 1.52 -4.46 -5.60
C ILE A 24 0.09 -4.88 -5.22
N PHE A 25 -0.67 -4.00 -4.55
CA PHE A 25 -2.08 -4.23 -4.26
C PHE A 25 -2.96 -4.40 -5.50
N TYR A 26 -2.50 -3.95 -6.68
CA TYR A 26 -3.18 -4.18 -7.95
C TYR A 26 -2.84 -5.52 -8.59
N LEU A 27 -1.81 -6.23 -8.11
CA LEU A 27 -1.37 -7.49 -8.72
C LEU A 27 -2.50 -8.53 -8.87
N PRO A 28 -3.37 -8.77 -7.87
CA PRO A 28 -4.49 -9.68 -8.02
C PRO A 28 -5.46 -9.26 -9.15
N ALA A 29 -5.70 -7.96 -9.29
CA ALA A 29 -6.54 -7.42 -10.36
C ALA A 29 -5.90 -7.60 -11.74
N ILE A 30 -4.60 -7.35 -11.85
CA ILE A 30 -3.83 -7.51 -13.10
C ILE A 30 -3.84 -8.97 -13.54
N VAL A 31 -3.59 -9.90 -12.62
CA VAL A 31 -3.58 -11.35 -12.92
C VAL A 31 -4.96 -11.81 -13.32
N ALA A 32 -6.00 -11.46 -12.57
CA ALA A 32 -7.38 -11.81 -12.90
C ALA A 32 -7.82 -11.22 -14.26
N GLY A 33 -7.45 -9.97 -14.53
CA GLY A 33 -7.73 -9.31 -15.80
C GLY A 33 -7.05 -9.98 -17.00
N ALA A 34 -5.78 -10.39 -16.85
CA ALA A 34 -5.05 -11.13 -17.87
C ALA A 34 -5.69 -12.49 -18.14
N VAL A 35 -6.14 -13.22 -17.12
CA VAL A 35 -6.87 -14.49 -17.27
C VAL A 35 -8.20 -14.28 -17.98
N ALA A 36 -8.97 -13.27 -17.59
CA ALA A 36 -10.24 -12.94 -18.24
C ALA A 36 -10.05 -12.63 -19.73
N LEU A 37 -9.02 -11.85 -20.06
CA LEU A 37 -8.68 -11.49 -21.44
C LEU A 37 -8.27 -12.73 -22.26
N ALA A 38 -7.44 -13.61 -21.68
CA ALA A 38 -7.02 -14.85 -22.35
C ALA A 38 -8.21 -15.78 -22.63
N LEU A 39 -9.15 -15.91 -21.69
CA LEU A 39 -10.38 -16.69 -21.86
C LEU A 39 -11.29 -16.09 -22.94
N ALA A 40 -11.46 -14.77 -22.93
CA ALA A 40 -12.24 -14.10 -23.97
C ALA A 40 -11.62 -14.27 -25.37
N ALA A 41 -10.32 -14.10 -25.49
CA ALA A 41 -9.58 -14.30 -26.74
C ALA A 41 -9.68 -15.74 -27.24
N SER A 42 -9.57 -16.73 -26.35
CA SER A 42 -9.74 -18.15 -26.73
C SER A 42 -11.16 -18.47 -27.21
N ALA A 43 -12.17 -17.89 -26.57
CA ALA A 43 -13.56 -18.06 -26.93
C ALA A 43 -13.89 -17.46 -28.34
N VAL A 44 -13.22 -16.37 -28.71
CA VAL A 44 -13.33 -15.77 -30.04
C VAL A 44 -12.61 -16.61 -31.09
N ALA A 45 -11.40 -17.13 -30.75
CA ALA A 45 -10.61 -17.95 -31.67
C ALA A 45 -11.23 -19.33 -31.92
N PHE A 46 -11.95 -19.90 -30.96
CA PHE A 46 -12.57 -21.22 -30.99
C PHE A 46 -14.06 -21.13 -30.65
N PRO A 47 -14.96 -20.91 -31.63
CA PRO A 47 -16.40 -20.70 -31.40
C PRO A 47 -17.10 -21.74 -30.52
N PRO A 48 -16.73 -23.05 -30.55
CA PRO A 48 -17.33 -24.02 -29.64
C PRO A 48 -17.07 -23.74 -28.14
N MET A 49 -15.99 -23.02 -27.83
CA MET A 49 -15.67 -22.62 -26.44
C MET A 49 -16.40 -21.34 -26.02
N ALA A 50 -17.02 -20.61 -26.92
CA ALA A 50 -17.65 -19.31 -26.61
C ALA A 50 -18.79 -19.44 -25.58
N LEU A 51 -19.54 -20.53 -25.62
CA LEU A 51 -20.69 -20.75 -24.72
C LEU A 51 -20.28 -20.77 -23.23
N VAL A 52 -19.11 -21.30 -22.94
CA VAL A 52 -18.58 -21.39 -21.55
C VAL A 52 -17.52 -20.33 -21.28
N GLY A 53 -16.67 -20.06 -22.27
CA GLY A 53 -15.53 -19.14 -22.13
C GLY A 53 -15.94 -17.69 -21.91
N LEU A 54 -16.96 -17.18 -22.62
CA LEU A 54 -17.40 -15.79 -22.43
C LEU A 54 -18.06 -15.53 -21.08
N PRO A 55 -19.00 -16.36 -20.59
CA PRO A 55 -19.51 -16.19 -19.22
C PRO A 55 -18.42 -16.29 -18.16
N ALA A 56 -17.49 -17.25 -18.29
CA ALA A 56 -16.38 -17.39 -17.35
C ALA A 56 -15.46 -16.15 -17.39
N ALA A 57 -15.10 -15.66 -18.56
CA ALA A 57 -14.32 -14.43 -18.71
C ALA A 57 -15.01 -13.22 -18.06
N THR A 58 -16.33 -13.10 -18.22
CA THR A 58 -17.11 -12.02 -17.62
C THR A 58 -17.08 -12.08 -16.10
N VAL A 59 -17.26 -13.24 -15.49
CA VAL A 59 -17.19 -13.42 -14.03
C VAL A 59 -15.80 -13.03 -13.50
N ILE A 60 -14.75 -13.51 -14.17
CA ILE A 60 -13.37 -13.20 -13.76
C ILE A 60 -13.06 -11.71 -13.95
N ALA A 61 -13.59 -11.07 -15.00
CA ALA A 61 -13.45 -9.62 -15.21
C ALA A 61 -14.11 -8.80 -14.09
N VAL A 62 -15.29 -9.23 -13.60
CA VAL A 62 -15.95 -8.60 -12.44
C VAL A 62 -15.11 -8.76 -11.18
N VAL A 63 -14.51 -9.93 -10.97
CA VAL A 63 -13.59 -10.18 -9.84
C VAL A 63 -12.34 -9.29 -9.97
N ALA A 64 -11.78 -9.16 -11.16
CA ALA A 64 -10.64 -8.27 -11.43
C ALA A 64 -10.99 -6.81 -11.11
N LEU A 65 -12.17 -6.34 -11.53
CA LEU A 65 -12.66 -5.00 -11.22
C LEU A 65 -12.80 -4.78 -9.69
N TYR A 66 -13.34 -5.76 -8.99
CA TYR A 66 -13.43 -5.70 -7.52
C TYR A 66 -12.06 -5.53 -6.86
N PHE A 67 -11.06 -6.34 -7.25
CA PHE A 67 -9.70 -6.21 -6.71
C PHE A 67 -9.04 -4.88 -7.10
N MET A 68 -9.32 -4.37 -8.31
CA MET A 68 -8.81 -3.08 -8.76
C MET A 68 -9.35 -1.93 -7.90
N VAL A 69 -10.66 -1.90 -7.68
CA VAL A 69 -11.32 -0.90 -6.84
C VAL A 69 -10.82 -0.99 -5.39
N ARG A 70 -10.72 -2.21 -4.84
CA ARG A 70 -10.18 -2.45 -3.51
C ARG A 70 -8.73 -1.96 -3.36
N GLY A 71 -7.87 -2.28 -4.33
CA GLY A 71 -6.47 -1.83 -4.35
C GLY A 71 -6.37 -0.31 -4.43
N TRP A 72 -7.19 0.31 -5.27
CA TRP A 72 -7.28 1.76 -5.40
C TRP A 72 -7.69 2.43 -4.07
N PHE A 73 -8.76 1.95 -3.44
CA PHE A 73 -9.19 2.43 -2.13
C PHE A 73 -8.08 2.31 -1.08
N HIS A 74 -7.44 1.14 -1.00
CA HIS A 74 -6.38 0.92 -0.02
C HIS A 74 -5.21 1.88 -0.22
N ARG A 75 -4.78 2.07 -1.47
CA ARG A 75 -3.69 2.98 -1.81
C ARG A 75 -4.05 4.44 -1.57
N PHE A 76 -5.28 4.83 -1.90
CA PHE A 76 -5.74 6.22 -1.76
C PHE A 76 -5.99 6.62 -0.30
N THR A 77 -6.29 5.64 0.56
CA THR A 77 -6.62 5.89 1.97
C THR A 77 -5.45 5.66 2.93
N THR A 78 -4.31 5.19 2.43
CA THR A 78 -3.11 4.95 3.22
C THR A 78 -2.07 6.03 2.92
N GLU A 79 -1.77 6.84 3.92
CA GLU A 79 -0.70 7.85 3.87
C GLU A 79 0.28 7.59 5.00
N THR A 80 1.57 7.71 4.71
CA THR A 80 2.64 7.57 5.70
C THR A 80 3.67 8.65 5.45
N ASP A 81 3.80 9.54 6.39
CA ASP A 81 4.64 10.72 6.31
C ASP A 81 5.64 10.76 7.47
N VAL A 82 6.87 11.15 7.17
CA VAL A 82 7.91 11.46 8.14
C VAL A 82 8.15 12.95 8.11
N THR A 83 7.98 13.59 9.25
CA THR A 83 8.31 15.00 9.42
C THR A 83 9.65 15.15 10.18
N ASP A 84 10.09 16.35 10.39
CA ASP A 84 11.24 16.67 11.23
C ASP A 84 11.00 16.46 12.75
N ARG A 85 9.76 16.07 13.15
CA ARG A 85 9.37 15.89 14.56
C ARG A 85 8.74 14.53 14.86
N ARG A 86 7.99 13.96 13.92
CA ARG A 86 7.19 12.75 14.14
C ARG A 86 7.00 11.94 12.87
N VAL A 87 6.66 10.67 13.05
CA VAL A 87 6.12 9.80 12.00
C VAL A 87 4.61 9.78 12.14
N VAL A 88 3.90 10.02 11.04
CA VAL A 88 2.44 9.98 10.96
C VAL A 88 2.04 8.88 10.00
N HIS A 89 1.22 7.95 10.46
CA HIS A 89 0.66 6.90 9.61
C HIS A 89 -0.86 6.91 9.73
N LYS A 90 -1.52 7.00 8.58
CA LYS A 90 -2.98 7.00 8.49
C LYS A 90 -3.43 5.90 7.55
N THR A 91 -4.40 5.13 8.01
CA THR A 91 -5.08 4.11 7.21
C THR A 91 -6.59 4.22 7.33
N GLY A 92 -7.28 3.79 6.27
CA GLY A 92 -8.73 3.65 6.24
C GLY A 92 -9.48 4.93 5.86
N PHE A 93 -10.59 4.74 5.17
CA PHE A 93 -11.48 5.81 4.71
C PHE A 93 -12.66 6.01 5.67
N ILE A 94 -13.33 4.93 6.05
CA ILE A 94 -14.51 4.96 6.95
C ILE A 94 -14.04 4.87 8.41
N ASN A 95 -13.29 3.82 8.74
CA ASN A 95 -12.65 3.68 10.05
C ASN A 95 -11.20 4.18 9.94
N ARG A 96 -10.99 5.44 10.28
CA ARG A 96 -9.67 6.04 10.26
C ARG A 96 -8.87 5.53 11.45
N HIS A 97 -7.75 4.90 11.17
CA HIS A 97 -6.75 4.57 12.17
C HIS A 97 -5.51 5.40 11.89
N THR A 98 -5.19 6.26 12.82
CA THR A 98 -4.01 7.12 12.74
C THR A 98 -3.15 6.87 13.95
N PHE A 99 -1.84 6.70 13.76
CA PHE A 99 -0.89 6.76 14.85
C PHE A 99 0.21 7.77 14.54
N GLU A 100 0.69 8.40 15.57
CA GLU A 100 1.75 9.40 15.52
C GLU A 100 2.80 9.04 16.56
N ILE A 101 4.06 8.99 16.13
CA ILE A 101 5.19 8.69 17.01
C ILE A 101 6.22 9.79 16.83
N ALA A 102 6.57 10.50 17.90
CA ALA A 102 7.64 11.48 17.89
C ALA A 102 8.99 10.80 17.62
N LEU A 103 9.85 11.41 16.80
CA LEU A 103 11.12 10.82 16.38
C LEU A 103 12.04 10.50 17.55
N ASP A 104 12.04 11.34 18.59
CA ASP A 104 12.80 11.15 19.84
C ASP A 104 12.35 9.95 20.68
N LYS A 105 11.15 9.43 20.42
CA LYS A 105 10.57 8.26 21.11
C LYS A 105 10.71 6.95 20.32
N ILE A 106 11.30 6.98 19.13
CA ILE A 106 11.52 5.77 18.34
C ILE A 106 12.74 5.03 18.91
N ALA A 107 12.51 3.80 19.36
CA ALA A 107 13.55 2.93 19.88
C ALA A 107 14.25 2.16 18.76
N SER A 108 13.48 1.60 17.80
CA SER A 108 14.02 0.90 16.63
C SER A 108 13.06 0.95 15.46
N VAL A 109 13.62 0.80 14.26
CA VAL A 109 12.87 0.68 13.00
C VAL A 109 13.32 -0.61 12.31
N GLU A 110 12.43 -1.58 12.25
CA GLU A 110 12.67 -2.87 11.60
C GLU A 110 12.07 -2.86 10.20
N VAL A 111 12.81 -3.39 9.23
CA VAL A 111 12.36 -3.47 7.83
C VAL A 111 12.40 -4.91 7.38
N ASP A 112 11.23 -5.43 7.01
CA ASP A 112 11.05 -6.77 6.46
C ASP A 112 10.76 -6.70 4.97
N GLN A 113 11.67 -7.25 4.18
CA GLN A 113 11.50 -7.38 2.74
C GLN A 113 11.67 -8.82 2.30
N SER A 114 10.65 -9.40 1.70
CA SER A 114 10.74 -10.67 0.98
C SER A 114 11.60 -10.52 -0.30
N ILE A 115 12.00 -11.64 -0.92
CA ILE A 115 12.76 -11.61 -2.19
C ILE A 115 12.03 -10.78 -3.26
N PRO A 116 10.73 -11.01 -3.56
CA PRO A 116 9.98 -10.14 -4.48
C PRO A 116 9.85 -8.70 -3.95
N GLY A 117 9.78 -8.49 -2.63
CA GLY A 117 9.75 -7.17 -2.03
C GLY A 117 11.03 -6.37 -2.29
N ARG A 118 12.18 -7.04 -2.27
CA ARG A 118 13.48 -6.40 -2.60
C ARG A 118 13.58 -6.06 -4.08
N LEU A 119 13.10 -6.95 -4.97
CA LEU A 119 13.13 -6.72 -6.42
C LEU A 119 12.19 -5.59 -6.86
N LEU A 120 11.01 -5.51 -6.26
CA LEU A 120 9.97 -4.53 -6.57
C LEU A 120 9.98 -3.31 -5.63
N ASN A 121 10.95 -3.24 -4.70
CA ASN A 121 11.15 -2.15 -3.76
C ASN A 121 9.92 -1.87 -2.86
N TYR A 122 9.33 -2.92 -2.28
CA TYR A 122 8.30 -2.80 -1.25
C TYR A 122 8.64 -3.67 -0.03
N GLY A 123 8.03 -3.37 1.11
CA GLY A 123 8.21 -4.15 2.33
C GLY A 123 7.33 -3.66 3.47
N ASN A 124 7.48 -4.32 4.61
CA ASN A 124 6.84 -3.92 5.85
C ASN A 124 7.87 -3.18 6.71
N VAL A 125 7.40 -2.16 7.40
CA VAL A 125 8.22 -1.44 8.38
C VAL A 125 7.52 -1.52 9.72
N THR A 126 8.23 -1.94 10.74
CA THR A 126 7.73 -1.98 12.10
C THR A 126 8.47 -0.93 12.92
N ILE A 127 7.72 0.00 13.50
CA ILE A 127 8.27 1.02 14.39
C ILE A 127 8.03 0.60 15.83
N VAL A 128 9.11 0.57 16.61
CA VAL A 128 9.06 0.29 18.05
C VAL A 128 9.31 1.60 18.78
N SER A 129 8.34 2.03 19.59
CA SER A 129 8.45 3.23 20.42
C SER A 129 8.92 2.90 21.81
N MET A 130 9.66 3.82 22.44
CA MET A 130 10.08 3.70 23.83
C MET A 130 8.85 3.78 24.75
N GLY A 131 8.63 2.73 25.55
CA GLY A 131 7.52 2.67 26.51
C GLY A 131 6.21 2.09 25.95
N GLU A 132 6.09 1.80 24.67
CA GLU A 132 4.94 1.08 24.12
C GLU A 132 5.21 -0.43 24.05
N VAL A 133 4.22 -1.22 24.52
CA VAL A 133 4.31 -2.69 24.54
C VAL A 133 4.04 -3.31 23.15
N LYS A 134 3.43 -2.55 22.22
CA LYS A 134 3.05 -3.06 20.89
C LYS A 134 3.78 -2.33 19.80
N PRO A 135 4.57 -3.05 18.97
CA PRO A 135 5.15 -2.47 17.77
C PRO A 135 4.06 -2.04 16.79
N GLN A 136 4.28 -0.95 16.08
CA GLN A 136 3.36 -0.41 15.08
C GLN A 136 3.78 -0.86 13.67
N PRO A 137 3.14 -1.89 13.10
CA PRO A 137 3.49 -2.40 11.78
C PRO A 137 2.83 -1.57 10.67
N ILE A 138 3.63 -1.04 9.77
CA ILE A 138 3.20 -0.42 8.52
C ILE A 138 3.43 -1.43 7.39
N LYS A 139 2.35 -1.93 6.80
CA LYS A 139 2.43 -3.01 5.81
C LYS A 139 2.55 -2.49 4.39
N THR A 140 3.43 -3.13 3.62
CA THR A 140 3.53 -3.01 2.16
C THR A 140 3.67 -1.56 1.68
N ILE A 141 4.61 -0.83 2.27
CA ILE A 141 4.95 0.51 1.81
C ILE A 141 5.94 0.46 0.64
N ALA A 142 5.93 1.51 -0.17
CA ALA A 142 6.93 1.71 -1.20
C ALA A 142 8.24 2.22 -0.58
N SER A 143 9.38 1.74 -1.09
CA SER A 143 10.73 2.16 -0.68
C SER A 143 10.98 2.13 0.84
N PRO A 144 10.85 0.98 1.51
CA PRO A 144 10.93 0.90 2.98
C PRO A 144 12.31 1.27 3.53
N LEU A 145 13.38 1.06 2.78
CA LEU A 145 14.74 1.46 3.18
C LEU A 145 14.91 2.98 3.17
N ALA A 146 14.35 3.67 2.17
CA ALA A 146 14.36 5.13 2.13
C ALA A 146 13.53 5.72 3.29
N PHE A 147 12.39 5.11 3.60
CA PHE A 147 11.56 5.48 4.74
C PHE A 147 12.33 5.32 6.07
N ARG A 148 13.00 4.17 6.28
CA ARG A 148 13.87 3.96 7.43
C ARG A 148 14.97 5.02 7.51
N SER A 149 15.65 5.29 6.39
CA SER A 149 16.71 6.30 6.35
C SER A 149 16.21 7.69 6.71
N ALA A 150 15.01 8.08 6.29
CA ALA A 150 14.40 9.35 6.64
C ALA A 150 14.12 9.50 8.14
N ILE A 151 13.84 8.39 8.84
CA ILE A 151 13.66 8.37 10.30
C ILE A 151 15.00 8.41 11.03
N THR A 152 16.02 7.68 10.55
CA THR A 152 17.31 7.51 11.25
C THR A 152 18.32 8.60 10.93
N ALA A 153 18.06 9.49 9.97
CA ALA A 153 18.94 10.60 9.60
C ALA A 153 18.87 11.79 10.59
N HIS A 154 18.04 11.70 11.60
CA HIS A 154 17.86 12.65 12.69
C HIS A 154 18.24 12.00 14.02
#